data_833ba78e7764cd55d0b2ee96320a8e42
#
_entry.id   833ba78e7764cd55d0b2ee96320a8e42
#
_cell.length_a   1.000
_cell.length_b   1.000
_cell.length_c   1.000
_cell.angle_alpha   90.00
_cell.angle_beta   90.00
_cell.angle_gamma   90.00
#
_symmetry.space_group_name_H-M   'P 1'
#
loop_
_entity.id
_entity.type
_entity.pdbx_description
1 polymer ?
#
loop_
_entity_poly.entity_id
_entity_poly.type
_entity_poly.pdbx_seq_one_letter_code
_entity_poly.pdbx_strand_id
1 'polypeptide(L)'
;MSNAVLSVQDVSVAFGFDKNGNPRDGKQPLQVTDRVSFDIFPGEFFALVGESGCGKSVTAMSILRLLPWPSAKIVNGSIMFREVLGGDSREVGESRDEVEKMCDLATLPLKELQRVRGSEIACIFQEPMQALNPVVTIKKQLLEVFRYSGKKPQASQTCHSRPDRESPASESSDPLSIIREQLRLAGFTDPDRVLNSYPHELSGGMLQRVCIVMALLPKPKLIIADEPTTALDVTVQAQVLAVLKDMAEKTGTAVLLITHNMGIVSQYAHRVAVMYAGRIVEEGPVREVINHPLHPYTQGLLAAIPESHSDLRTLASIPGSVPHPKDFAKGCRFADRCCKCAQGSAEVREKCLSAELPPKVADADHFAYCFGSK
;
A
#
# COMPACT_ATOMS: atom_id res chain seq x y z
N MET A 1 11.85 20.57 -1.40
CA MET A 1 10.60 19.86 -1.05
C MET A 1 10.72 18.47 -1.65
N SER A 2 10.39 17.41 -0.92
CA SER A 2 10.52 16.04 -1.41
C SER A 2 9.61 15.84 -2.63
N ASN A 3 10.09 15.11 -3.65
CA ASN A 3 9.30 14.79 -4.85
C ASN A 3 8.30 13.62 -4.58
N ALA A 4 7.93 13.38 -3.32
CA ALA A 4 7.05 12.28 -2.93
C ALA A 4 5.59 12.51 -3.39
N VAL A 5 4.92 11.44 -3.82
CA VAL A 5 3.46 11.41 -4.07
C VAL A 5 2.71 11.35 -2.74
N LEU A 6 3.22 10.55 -1.81
CA LEU A 6 2.69 10.41 -0.45
C LEU A 6 3.84 10.53 0.54
N SER A 7 3.64 11.32 1.60
CA SER A 7 4.55 11.41 2.75
C SER A 7 3.76 11.21 4.04
N VAL A 8 3.99 10.10 4.69
CA VAL A 8 3.43 9.75 6.01
C VAL A 8 4.44 10.18 7.07
N GLN A 9 4.03 11.04 8.01
CA GLN A 9 4.92 11.65 8.98
C GLN A 9 4.37 11.45 10.40
N ASP A 10 5.09 10.69 11.21
CA ASP A 10 4.80 10.40 12.62
C ASP A 10 3.36 9.96 12.93
N VAL A 11 2.75 9.21 11.98
CA VAL A 11 1.35 8.81 12.08
C VAL A 11 1.16 7.77 13.18
N SER A 12 0.30 8.11 14.13
CA SER A 12 -0.11 7.22 15.20
C SER A 12 -1.61 7.02 15.18
N VAL A 13 -2.05 5.77 15.26
CA VAL A 13 -3.47 5.38 15.28
C VAL A 13 -3.80 4.69 16.58
N ALA A 14 -4.90 5.09 17.20
CA ALA A 14 -5.41 4.46 18.40
C ALA A 14 -6.89 4.09 18.28
N PHE A 15 -7.27 3.07 19.05
CA PHE A 15 -8.63 2.51 19.12
C PHE A 15 -9.20 2.70 20.52
N GLY A 16 -10.51 2.72 20.63
CA GLY A 16 -11.22 2.81 21.92
C GLY A 16 -11.86 4.17 22.15
N PHE A 17 -12.35 4.81 21.08
CA PHE A 17 -13.07 6.07 21.13
C PHE A 17 -14.60 5.88 21.01
N ASP A 18 -15.35 6.81 21.57
CA ASP A 18 -16.81 6.95 21.39
C ASP A 18 -17.15 7.90 20.21
N LYS A 19 -18.44 8.10 19.95
CA LYS A 19 -18.94 8.98 18.88
C LYS A 19 -18.52 10.45 19.03
N ASN A 20 -18.25 10.88 20.26
CA ASN A 20 -17.80 12.25 20.58
C ASN A 20 -16.27 12.38 20.51
N GLY A 21 -15.60 11.25 20.29
CA GLY A 21 -14.15 11.20 20.21
C GLY A 21 -13.44 11.13 21.53
N ASN A 22 -14.14 10.87 22.61
CA ASN A 22 -13.58 10.67 23.94
C ASN A 22 -13.17 9.20 24.13
N PRO A 23 -12.24 8.92 25.04
CA PRO A 23 -11.91 7.55 25.43
C PRO A 23 -13.16 6.81 25.90
N ARG A 24 -13.42 5.63 25.33
CA ARG A 24 -14.58 4.82 25.67
C ARG A 24 -14.42 4.23 27.08
N ASP A 25 -15.48 4.31 27.88
CA ASP A 25 -15.55 3.78 29.25
C ASP A 25 -14.43 4.31 30.18
N GLY A 26 -13.91 5.52 29.93
CA GLY A 26 -12.82 6.10 30.70
C GLY A 26 -11.47 5.36 30.62
N LYS A 27 -11.35 4.38 29.72
CA LYS A 27 -10.10 3.60 29.50
C LYS A 27 -9.18 4.33 28.54
N GLN A 28 -7.87 4.22 28.74
CA GLN A 28 -6.90 4.75 27.77
C GLN A 28 -7.09 4.11 26.40
N PRO A 29 -7.11 4.91 25.31
CA PRO A 29 -7.16 4.38 23.96
C PRO A 29 -5.96 3.47 23.68
N LEU A 30 -6.20 2.41 22.95
CA LEU A 30 -5.20 1.41 22.58
C LEU A 30 -4.44 1.88 21.35
N GLN A 31 -3.18 2.27 21.52
CA GLN A 31 -2.33 2.69 20.39
C GLN A 31 -1.82 1.47 19.63
N VAL A 32 -2.24 1.36 18.35
CA VAL A 32 -1.90 0.24 17.45
C VAL A 32 -0.70 0.58 16.58
N THR A 33 -0.62 1.81 16.06
CA THR A 33 0.56 2.31 15.34
C THR A 33 1.16 3.49 16.08
N ASP A 34 2.47 3.67 15.98
CA ASP A 34 3.22 4.66 16.76
C ASP A 34 4.32 5.29 15.92
N ARG A 35 4.12 6.55 15.54
CA ARG A 35 5.05 7.38 14.77
C ARG A 35 5.56 6.71 13.49
N VAL A 36 4.64 6.17 12.72
CA VAL A 36 4.94 5.59 11.42
C VAL A 36 5.28 6.71 10.44
N SER A 37 6.45 6.63 9.81
CA SER A 37 6.93 7.62 8.84
C SER A 37 7.56 6.92 7.65
N PHE A 38 7.14 7.28 6.43
CA PHE A 38 7.74 6.84 5.16
C PHE A 38 7.26 7.72 4.01
N ASP A 39 8.03 7.74 2.93
CA ASP A 39 7.71 8.46 1.70
C ASP A 39 7.54 7.48 0.54
N ILE A 40 6.60 7.77 -0.38
CA ILE A 40 6.40 7.02 -1.63
C ILE A 40 6.57 8.00 -2.79
N PHE A 41 7.39 7.62 -3.78
CA PHE A 41 7.69 8.45 -4.95
C PHE A 41 6.87 8.06 -6.18
N PRO A 42 6.75 8.94 -7.20
CA PRO A 42 6.01 8.63 -8.42
C PRO A 42 6.52 7.36 -9.10
N GLY A 43 5.61 6.45 -9.48
CA GLY A 43 5.93 5.18 -10.12
C GLY A 43 6.68 4.17 -9.22
N GLU A 44 6.84 4.46 -7.93
CA GLU A 44 7.53 3.58 -7.00
C GLU A 44 6.63 2.42 -6.55
N PHE A 45 7.19 1.22 -6.52
CA PHE A 45 6.67 0.09 -5.76
C PHE A 45 7.32 0.10 -4.38
N PHE A 46 6.59 0.57 -3.39
CA PHE A 46 7.00 0.60 -1.99
C PHE A 46 6.29 -0.52 -1.23
N ALA A 47 7.05 -1.38 -0.55
CA ALA A 47 6.49 -2.47 0.24
C ALA A 47 6.44 -2.15 1.73
N LEU A 48 5.34 -2.48 2.39
CA LEU A 48 5.22 -2.47 3.86
C LEU A 48 5.04 -3.91 4.34
N VAL A 49 6.04 -4.43 5.04
CA VAL A 49 6.09 -5.85 5.43
C VAL A 49 6.14 -6.05 6.94
N GLY A 50 5.76 -7.24 7.39
CA GLY A 50 5.80 -7.65 8.80
C GLY A 50 4.79 -8.75 9.09
N GLU A 51 4.88 -9.35 10.28
CA GLU A 51 3.95 -10.38 10.74
C GLU A 51 2.50 -9.87 10.80
N SER A 52 1.54 -10.81 10.79
CA SER A 52 0.13 -10.45 10.98
C SER A 52 -0.09 -9.75 12.34
N GLY A 53 -0.95 -8.72 12.34
CA GLY A 53 -1.24 -7.95 13.55
C GLY A 53 -0.22 -6.85 13.90
N CYS A 54 0.87 -6.65 13.12
CA CYS A 54 1.86 -5.61 13.40
C CYS A 54 1.41 -4.17 13.06
N GLY A 55 0.23 -3.98 12.42
CA GLY A 55 -0.33 -2.64 12.14
C GLY A 55 -0.32 -2.21 10.67
N LYS A 56 0.10 -3.03 9.71
CA LYS A 56 0.20 -2.70 8.27
C LYS A 56 -1.12 -2.19 7.67
N SER A 57 -2.18 -2.99 7.77
CA SER A 57 -3.50 -2.63 7.24
C SER A 57 -4.09 -1.41 7.94
N VAL A 58 -3.84 -1.24 9.25
CA VAL A 58 -4.25 -0.03 9.99
C VAL A 58 -3.55 1.20 9.44
N THR A 59 -2.24 1.11 9.15
CA THR A 59 -1.48 2.19 8.50
C THR A 59 -2.05 2.52 7.13
N ALA A 60 -2.29 1.52 6.29
CA ALA A 60 -2.87 1.69 4.96
C ALA A 60 -4.27 2.34 5.00
N MET A 61 -5.15 1.83 5.87
CA MET A 61 -6.50 2.37 6.00
C MET A 61 -6.50 3.78 6.59
N SER A 62 -5.49 4.17 7.37
CA SER A 62 -5.35 5.53 7.89
C SER A 62 -5.09 6.56 6.78
N ILE A 63 -4.38 6.18 5.72
CA ILE A 63 -4.08 7.07 4.57
C ILE A 63 -5.38 7.61 3.96
N LEU A 64 -6.38 6.75 3.80
CA LEU A 64 -7.69 7.14 3.27
C LEU A 64 -8.75 7.39 4.35
N ARG A 65 -8.36 7.39 5.64
CA ARG A 65 -9.30 7.50 6.77
C ARG A 65 -10.47 6.51 6.69
N LEU A 66 -10.15 5.26 6.28
CA LEU A 66 -11.09 4.13 6.24
C LEU A 66 -11.06 3.32 7.54
N LEU A 67 -10.53 3.90 8.61
CA LEU A 67 -10.52 3.30 9.94
C LEU A 67 -11.95 3.14 10.49
N PRO A 68 -12.20 2.11 11.33
CA PRO A 68 -13.53 1.86 11.90
C PRO A 68 -13.99 3.04 12.77
N TRP A 69 -14.91 3.84 12.26
CA TRP A 69 -15.52 4.95 13.00
C TRP A 69 -16.65 4.45 13.92
N PRO A 70 -16.76 4.95 15.13
CA PRO A 70 -15.96 5.96 15.80
C PRO A 70 -14.76 5.41 16.56
N SER A 71 -14.58 4.09 16.57
CA SER A 71 -13.66 3.41 17.49
C SER A 71 -12.19 3.68 17.24
N ALA A 72 -11.80 4.08 16.02
CA ALA A 72 -10.41 4.35 15.66
C ALA A 72 -10.19 5.77 15.16
N LYS A 73 -9.02 6.35 15.48
CA LYS A 73 -8.60 7.69 15.07
C LYS A 73 -7.10 7.76 14.81
N ILE A 74 -6.70 8.67 13.91
CA ILE A 74 -5.35 9.21 13.85
C ILE A 74 -5.21 10.18 15.02
N VAL A 75 -4.29 9.90 15.95
CA VAL A 75 -4.08 10.69 17.17
C VAL A 75 -2.86 11.59 17.08
N ASN A 76 -1.96 11.33 16.14
CA ASN A 76 -0.76 12.13 15.87
C ASN A 76 -0.30 11.97 14.44
N GLY A 77 0.47 12.94 13.94
CA GLY A 77 1.10 12.93 12.63
C GLY A 77 0.27 13.53 11.52
N SER A 78 0.84 13.54 10.32
CA SER A 78 0.23 14.07 9.10
C SER A 78 0.42 13.09 7.93
N ILE A 79 -0.47 13.16 6.94
CA ILE A 79 -0.45 12.33 5.74
C ILE A 79 -0.51 13.25 4.54
N MET A 80 0.65 13.69 4.07
CA MET A 80 0.77 14.64 2.97
C MET A 80 0.67 13.92 1.64
N PHE A 81 -0.27 14.33 0.81
CA PHE A 81 -0.51 13.78 -0.52
C PHE A 81 -0.42 14.88 -1.57
N ARG A 82 0.21 14.56 -2.71
CA ARG A 82 0.37 15.48 -3.83
C ARG A 82 -0.84 15.39 -4.76
N GLU A 83 -1.74 16.36 -4.63
CA GLU A 83 -2.91 16.50 -5.48
C GLU A 83 -2.61 17.39 -6.68
N VAL A 84 -3.16 17.05 -7.86
CA VAL A 84 -3.24 17.97 -8.99
C VAL A 84 -4.58 18.68 -8.92
N LEU A 85 -4.55 19.95 -8.61
CA LEU A 85 -5.75 20.77 -8.72
C LEU A 85 -6.04 21.01 -10.20
N GLY A 86 -6.85 20.15 -10.80
CA GLY A 86 -7.49 20.45 -12.07
C GLY A 86 -8.45 21.61 -11.84
N GLY A 87 -8.12 22.78 -12.36
CA GLY A 87 -8.95 23.95 -12.23
C GLY A 87 -10.34 23.72 -12.82
N ASP A 88 -11.35 23.74 -11.97
CA ASP A 88 -12.78 23.84 -12.34
C ASP A 88 -13.10 25.33 -12.66
N SER A 89 -12.23 25.96 -13.44
CA SER A 89 -12.44 27.32 -13.94
C SER A 89 -12.98 27.23 -15.35
N ARG A 90 -14.26 27.58 -15.49
CA ARG A 90 -14.95 27.85 -16.74
C ARG A 90 -14.42 29.09 -17.44
N GLU A 91 -13.14 29.41 -17.31
CA GLU A 91 -12.50 30.51 -18.04
C GLU A 91 -11.69 29.92 -19.18
N VAL A 92 -12.21 30.20 -20.35
CA VAL A 92 -11.63 29.89 -21.67
C VAL A 92 -10.45 30.82 -21.90
N GLY A 93 -9.22 30.30 -21.96
CA GLY A 93 -8.15 31.02 -22.67
C GLY A 93 -6.77 31.14 -22.07
N GLU A 94 -6.43 30.53 -20.92
CA GLU A 94 -5.05 30.56 -20.44
C GLU A 94 -4.46 29.17 -20.25
N SER A 95 -3.17 29.03 -20.57
CA SER A 95 -2.37 27.81 -20.41
C SER A 95 -2.61 27.19 -19.03
N ARG A 96 -3.10 25.93 -19.01
CA ARG A 96 -3.32 25.15 -17.79
C ARG A 96 -1.96 24.80 -17.18
N ASP A 97 -1.42 25.67 -16.35
CA ASP A 97 -0.40 25.26 -15.41
C ASP A 97 -1.07 24.37 -14.37
N GLU A 98 -0.80 23.07 -14.43
CA GLU A 98 -1.23 22.10 -13.42
C GLU A 98 -0.54 22.47 -12.11
N VAL A 99 -1.26 23.13 -11.20
CA VAL A 99 -0.72 23.52 -9.90
C VAL A 99 -0.78 22.28 -8.99
N GLU A 100 0.36 21.64 -8.79
CA GLU A 100 0.49 20.58 -7.78
C GLU A 100 0.44 21.18 -6.39
N LYS A 101 -0.48 20.69 -5.55
CA LYS A 101 -0.63 21.09 -4.16
C LYS A 101 -0.45 19.90 -3.24
N MET A 102 0.30 20.09 -2.16
CA MET A 102 0.33 19.11 -1.05
C MET A 102 -0.87 19.36 -0.13
N CYS A 103 -1.66 18.32 0.13
CA CYS A 103 -2.76 18.34 1.08
C CYS A 103 -2.55 17.29 2.18
N ASP A 104 -2.97 17.61 3.42
CA ASP A 104 -2.93 16.65 4.52
C ASP A 104 -4.23 15.86 4.59
N LEU A 105 -4.18 14.61 4.15
CA LEU A 105 -5.34 13.70 4.15
C LEU A 105 -5.89 13.43 5.56
N ALA A 106 -5.06 13.55 6.61
CA ALA A 106 -5.49 13.32 7.98
C ALA A 106 -6.52 14.34 8.44
N THR A 107 -6.42 15.59 7.96
CA THR A 107 -7.27 16.72 8.36
C THR A 107 -8.23 17.18 7.28
N LEU A 108 -8.06 16.70 6.03
CA LEU A 108 -8.85 17.11 4.88
C LEU A 108 -10.37 16.96 5.14
N PRO A 109 -11.22 17.94 4.76
CA PRO A 109 -12.67 17.81 4.84
C PRO A 109 -13.18 16.58 4.11
N LEU A 110 -14.21 15.90 4.66
CA LEU A 110 -14.69 14.62 4.12
C LEU A 110 -15.11 14.71 2.63
N LYS A 111 -15.71 15.83 2.22
CA LYS A 111 -16.12 16.05 0.83
C LYS A 111 -14.95 16.10 -0.14
N GLU A 112 -13.83 16.69 0.28
CA GLU A 112 -12.60 16.75 -0.51
C GLU A 112 -11.90 15.39 -0.52
N LEU A 113 -11.83 14.72 0.64
CA LEU A 113 -11.29 13.37 0.75
C LEU A 113 -12.06 12.37 -0.14
N GLN A 114 -13.38 12.52 -0.29
CA GLN A 114 -14.19 11.70 -1.20
C GLN A 114 -13.76 11.85 -2.68
N ARG A 115 -13.28 13.03 -3.06
CA ARG A 115 -12.74 13.25 -4.42
C ARG A 115 -11.40 12.56 -4.64
N VAL A 116 -10.58 12.45 -3.60
CA VAL A 116 -9.29 11.75 -3.64
C VAL A 116 -9.48 10.24 -3.72
N ARG A 117 -10.46 9.71 -2.95
CA ARG A 117 -10.76 8.28 -2.89
C ARG A 117 -11.25 7.76 -4.24
N GLY A 118 -10.58 6.76 -4.77
CA GLY A 118 -10.92 6.08 -6.02
C GLY A 118 -10.49 6.82 -7.30
N SER A 119 -10.21 8.13 -7.25
CA SER A 119 -9.76 8.89 -8.41
C SER A 119 -8.25 9.18 -8.38
N GLU A 120 -7.71 9.61 -7.25
CA GLU A 120 -6.28 9.91 -7.07
C GLU A 120 -5.56 8.80 -6.28
N ILE A 121 -6.25 8.20 -5.30
CA ILE A 121 -5.77 7.05 -4.55
C ILE A 121 -6.79 5.93 -4.65
N ALA A 122 -6.40 4.79 -5.21
CA ALA A 122 -7.23 3.59 -5.29
C ALA A 122 -6.77 2.53 -4.28
N CYS A 123 -7.70 1.64 -3.88
CA CYS A 123 -7.41 0.51 -3.00
C CYS A 123 -7.74 -0.82 -3.68
N ILE A 124 -6.85 -1.79 -3.48
CA ILE A 124 -7.08 -3.21 -3.77
C ILE A 124 -7.09 -3.92 -2.42
N PHE A 125 -8.24 -4.50 -2.06
CA PHE A 125 -8.44 -5.18 -0.79
C PHE A 125 -8.04 -6.66 -0.86
N GLN A 126 -7.80 -7.25 0.30
CA GLN A 126 -7.39 -8.64 0.47
C GLN A 126 -8.34 -9.66 -0.19
N GLU A 127 -9.66 -9.42 -0.12
CA GLU A 127 -10.69 -10.29 -0.67
C GLU A 127 -11.45 -9.62 -1.81
N PRO A 128 -11.21 -9.98 -3.08
CA PRO A 128 -11.86 -9.35 -4.23
C PRO A 128 -13.37 -9.55 -4.26
N MET A 129 -13.89 -10.65 -3.69
CA MET A 129 -15.34 -10.89 -3.58
C MET A 129 -16.06 -9.89 -2.70
N GLN A 130 -15.39 -9.30 -1.71
CA GLN A 130 -15.97 -8.26 -0.85
C GLN A 130 -15.95 -6.88 -1.51
N ALA A 131 -15.07 -6.66 -2.49
CA ALA A 131 -14.98 -5.41 -3.22
C ALA A 131 -16.02 -5.30 -4.35
N LEU A 132 -16.50 -6.43 -4.86
CA LEU A 132 -17.42 -6.49 -6.00
C LEU A 132 -18.85 -6.83 -5.55
N ASN A 133 -19.84 -6.19 -6.17
CA ASN A 133 -21.24 -6.51 -5.93
C ASN A 133 -21.62 -7.81 -6.67
N PRO A 134 -21.99 -8.91 -5.96
CA PRO A 134 -22.21 -10.21 -6.56
C PRO A 134 -23.42 -10.30 -7.52
N VAL A 135 -24.39 -9.36 -7.40
CA VAL A 135 -25.60 -9.33 -8.22
C VAL A 135 -25.57 -8.31 -9.37
N VAL A 136 -24.40 -7.71 -9.61
CA VAL A 136 -24.17 -6.75 -10.68
C VAL A 136 -23.06 -7.27 -11.61
N THR A 137 -23.28 -7.21 -12.94
CA THR A 137 -22.26 -7.64 -13.89
C THR A 137 -20.98 -6.79 -13.81
N ILE A 138 -19.85 -7.38 -14.15
CA ILE A 138 -18.54 -6.71 -14.18
C ILE A 138 -18.60 -5.45 -15.05
N LYS A 139 -19.27 -5.50 -16.21
CA LYS A 139 -19.45 -4.35 -17.10
C LYS A 139 -20.04 -3.13 -16.39
N LYS A 140 -21.13 -3.32 -15.63
CA LYS A 140 -21.79 -2.22 -14.93
C LYS A 140 -20.90 -1.63 -13.87
N GLN A 141 -20.20 -2.48 -13.11
CA GLN A 141 -19.30 -2.03 -12.04
C GLN A 141 -18.09 -1.26 -12.59
N LEU A 142 -17.47 -1.72 -13.68
CA LEU A 142 -16.36 -1.00 -14.33
C LEU A 142 -16.81 0.33 -14.94
N LEU A 143 -18.01 0.40 -15.51
CA LEU A 143 -18.57 1.66 -16.03
C LEU A 143 -18.88 2.67 -14.92
N GLU A 144 -19.23 2.23 -13.72
CA GLU A 144 -19.46 3.11 -12.58
C GLU A 144 -18.19 3.87 -12.18
N VAL A 145 -17.00 3.26 -12.36
CA VAL A 145 -15.72 3.91 -12.07
C VAL A 145 -15.59 5.25 -12.81
N PHE A 146 -15.99 5.31 -14.08
CA PHE A 146 -15.96 6.56 -14.85
C PHE A 146 -16.94 7.61 -14.34
N ARG A 147 -18.08 7.20 -13.80
CA ARG A 147 -19.08 8.14 -13.24
C ARG A 147 -18.58 8.81 -11.97
N TYR A 148 -17.87 8.06 -11.11
CA TYR A 148 -17.42 8.55 -9.81
C TYR A 148 -16.04 9.19 -9.83
N SER A 149 -15.17 8.84 -10.79
CA SER A 149 -13.82 9.41 -10.88
C SER A 149 -13.80 10.88 -11.31
N GLY A 150 -14.88 11.37 -11.91
CA GLY A 150 -14.94 12.73 -12.46
C GLY A 150 -13.99 12.99 -13.65
N LYS A 151 -13.14 12.01 -13.98
CA LYS A 151 -12.18 12.09 -15.09
C LYS A 151 -12.84 11.58 -16.37
N LYS A 152 -12.76 12.39 -17.44
CA LYS A 152 -13.20 11.95 -18.77
C LYS A 152 -12.25 10.84 -19.27
N PRO A 153 -12.75 9.80 -19.97
CA PRO A 153 -11.90 8.78 -20.55
C PRO A 153 -10.89 9.40 -21.51
N GLN A 154 -9.60 9.23 -21.25
CA GLN A 154 -8.53 9.60 -22.20
C GLN A 154 -7.96 8.32 -22.80
N ALA A 155 -7.97 8.22 -24.14
CA ALA A 155 -7.28 7.15 -24.83
C ALA A 155 -5.77 7.23 -24.58
N SER A 156 -5.12 6.10 -24.34
CA SER A 156 -3.67 6.02 -24.21
C SER A 156 -3.03 6.40 -25.55
N GLN A 157 -2.19 7.43 -25.55
CA GLN A 157 -1.31 7.72 -26.67
C GLN A 157 -0.19 6.66 -26.69
N THR A 158 -0.38 5.58 -27.41
CA THR A 158 0.73 4.72 -27.81
C THR A 158 1.50 5.42 -28.90
N CYS A 159 2.73 5.84 -28.61
CA CYS A 159 3.70 6.32 -29.59
C CYS A 159 4.03 5.20 -30.58
N HIS A 160 3.44 5.23 -31.79
CA HIS A 160 4.01 4.65 -32.99
C HIS A 160 3.92 5.65 -34.13
N SER A 161 5.08 6.22 -34.41
CA SER A 161 5.38 7.04 -35.58
C SER A 161 5.13 6.28 -36.87
N ARG A 162 4.14 6.75 -37.66
CA ARG A 162 4.17 6.78 -39.13
C ARG A 162 3.15 7.81 -39.62
N PRO A 163 3.56 8.81 -40.38
CA PRO A 163 2.65 9.68 -41.07
C PRO A 163 2.20 8.98 -42.35
N ASP A 164 0.92 8.78 -42.54
CA ASP A 164 0.21 8.82 -43.80
C ASP A 164 -1.13 8.07 -43.71
N ARG A 165 -2.15 8.84 -43.73
CA ARG A 165 -3.53 8.64 -44.21
C ARG A 165 -4.55 9.28 -43.28
N GLU A 166 -5.26 10.22 -43.82
CA GLU A 166 -6.51 10.79 -43.31
C GLU A 166 -7.45 9.66 -42.87
N SER A 167 -7.77 9.61 -41.59
CA SER A 167 -8.83 8.77 -41.04
C SER A 167 -9.70 9.62 -40.11
N PRO A 168 -11.02 9.44 -40.11
CA PRO A 168 -11.94 10.40 -39.49
C PRO A 168 -11.76 10.44 -37.98
N ALA A 169 -11.58 11.66 -37.49
CA ALA A 169 -11.55 11.98 -36.08
C ALA A 169 -12.91 11.69 -35.43
N SER A 170 -13.09 10.54 -34.78
CA SER A 170 -14.19 10.31 -33.82
C SER A 170 -14.17 8.99 -33.03
N GLU A 171 -13.08 8.18 -33.02
CA GLU A 171 -13.11 6.85 -32.36
C GLU A 171 -12.50 6.76 -30.96
N SER A 172 -12.34 7.83 -30.20
CA SER A 172 -11.46 7.78 -29.00
C SER A 172 -12.10 7.97 -27.64
N SER A 173 -13.41 7.87 -27.45
CA SER A 173 -14.01 8.17 -26.14
C SER A 173 -15.10 7.20 -25.62
N ASP A 174 -15.28 6.04 -26.22
CA ASP A 174 -16.20 5.05 -25.65
C ASP A 174 -15.56 4.38 -24.42
N PRO A 175 -16.15 4.55 -23.22
CA PRO A 175 -15.67 3.91 -21.99
C PRO A 175 -15.48 2.40 -22.11
N LEU A 176 -16.33 1.73 -22.90
CA LEU A 176 -16.24 0.28 -23.11
C LEU A 176 -14.99 -0.13 -23.90
N SER A 177 -14.58 0.68 -24.88
CA SER A 177 -13.36 0.38 -25.63
C SER A 177 -12.12 0.45 -24.74
N ILE A 178 -12.07 1.44 -23.85
CA ILE A 178 -11.00 1.59 -22.86
C ILE A 178 -11.00 0.42 -21.88
N ILE A 179 -12.16 0.04 -21.36
CA ILE A 179 -12.29 -1.09 -20.43
C ILE A 179 -11.84 -2.39 -21.09
N ARG A 180 -12.23 -2.66 -22.34
CA ARG A 180 -11.78 -3.84 -23.09
C ARG A 180 -10.26 -3.88 -23.24
N GLU A 181 -9.67 -2.74 -23.54
CA GLU A 181 -8.20 -2.63 -23.66
C GLU A 181 -7.52 -2.92 -22.33
N GLN A 182 -8.00 -2.35 -21.22
CA GLN A 182 -7.44 -2.60 -19.89
C GLN A 182 -7.60 -4.07 -19.47
N LEU A 183 -8.72 -4.71 -19.80
CA LEU A 183 -8.91 -6.15 -19.58
C LEU A 183 -7.94 -7.01 -20.42
N ARG A 184 -7.65 -6.63 -21.67
CA ARG A 184 -6.61 -7.31 -22.47
C ARG A 184 -5.23 -7.16 -21.84
N LEU A 185 -4.87 -5.96 -21.39
CA LEU A 185 -3.61 -5.71 -20.67
C LEU A 185 -3.52 -6.52 -19.37
N ALA A 186 -4.64 -6.75 -18.69
CA ALA A 186 -4.73 -7.64 -17.54
C ALA A 186 -4.70 -9.14 -17.89
N GLY A 187 -4.50 -9.51 -19.18
CA GLY A 187 -4.34 -10.88 -19.63
C GLY A 187 -5.64 -11.63 -19.91
N PHE A 188 -6.76 -10.93 -20.12
CA PHE A 188 -8.01 -11.58 -20.55
C PHE A 188 -8.05 -11.72 -22.07
N THR A 189 -8.18 -12.94 -22.57
CA THR A 189 -8.29 -13.23 -24.00
C THR A 189 -9.65 -12.87 -24.58
N ASP A 190 -10.71 -12.97 -23.76
CA ASP A 190 -12.09 -12.60 -24.12
C ASP A 190 -12.65 -11.60 -23.09
N PRO A 191 -12.41 -10.29 -23.30
CA PRO A 191 -12.94 -9.24 -22.43
C PRO A 191 -14.46 -9.16 -22.40
N ASP A 192 -15.15 -9.47 -23.52
CA ASP A 192 -16.60 -9.35 -23.60
C ASP A 192 -17.30 -10.43 -22.77
N ARG A 193 -16.75 -11.63 -22.72
CA ARG A 193 -17.22 -12.67 -21.80
C ARG A 193 -17.09 -12.20 -20.34
N VAL A 194 -15.94 -11.66 -19.95
CA VAL A 194 -15.73 -11.17 -18.59
C VAL A 194 -16.68 -10.02 -18.24
N LEU A 195 -16.88 -9.08 -19.16
CA LEU A 195 -17.79 -7.95 -18.98
C LEU A 195 -19.24 -8.39 -18.73
N ASN A 196 -19.69 -9.45 -19.38
CA ASN A 196 -21.06 -9.93 -19.24
C ASN A 196 -21.24 -10.92 -18.07
N SER A 197 -20.14 -11.37 -17.43
CA SER A 197 -20.16 -12.26 -16.27
C SER A 197 -20.49 -11.52 -14.98
N TYR A 198 -21.04 -12.28 -14.02
CA TYR A 198 -21.13 -11.89 -12.63
C TYR A 198 -19.87 -12.28 -11.85
N PRO A 199 -19.56 -11.63 -10.72
CA PRO A 199 -18.36 -11.96 -9.93
C PRO A 199 -18.24 -13.45 -9.59
N HIS A 200 -19.31 -14.11 -9.19
CA HIS A 200 -19.32 -15.53 -8.81
C HIS A 200 -19.05 -16.51 -9.95
N GLU A 201 -19.08 -16.06 -11.21
CA GLU A 201 -18.78 -16.87 -12.41
C GLU A 201 -17.28 -16.84 -12.76
N LEU A 202 -16.48 -16.04 -12.07
CA LEU A 202 -15.05 -15.85 -12.31
C LEU A 202 -14.21 -16.54 -11.23
N SER A 203 -13.03 -17.02 -11.58
CA SER A 203 -12.06 -17.55 -10.61
C SER A 203 -11.47 -16.41 -9.74
N GLY A 204 -10.92 -16.76 -8.59
CA GLY A 204 -10.30 -15.77 -7.67
C GLY A 204 -9.24 -14.92 -8.35
N GLY A 205 -8.34 -15.52 -9.13
CA GLY A 205 -7.33 -14.78 -9.88
C GLY A 205 -7.90 -13.90 -11.00
N MET A 206 -9.02 -14.30 -11.62
CA MET A 206 -9.74 -13.46 -12.59
C MET A 206 -10.37 -12.25 -11.88
N LEU A 207 -11.03 -12.49 -10.75
CA LEU A 207 -11.62 -11.41 -9.93
C LEU A 207 -10.57 -10.40 -9.48
N GLN A 208 -9.42 -10.89 -9.03
CA GLN A 208 -8.33 -10.02 -8.60
C GLN A 208 -7.82 -9.15 -9.74
N ARG A 209 -7.65 -9.72 -10.96
CA ARG A 209 -7.29 -8.95 -12.15
C ARG A 209 -8.36 -7.92 -12.53
N VAL A 210 -9.64 -8.25 -12.38
CA VAL A 210 -10.74 -7.27 -12.56
C VAL A 210 -10.64 -6.12 -11.53
N CYS A 211 -10.35 -6.42 -10.25
CA CYS A 211 -10.14 -5.39 -9.24
C CYS A 211 -8.93 -4.50 -9.54
N ILE A 212 -7.84 -5.06 -10.09
CA ILE A 212 -6.69 -4.29 -10.55
C ILE A 212 -7.09 -3.35 -11.70
N VAL A 213 -7.81 -3.84 -12.70
CA VAL A 213 -8.33 -3.00 -13.78
C VAL A 213 -9.22 -1.90 -13.21
N MET A 214 -10.14 -2.23 -12.32
CA MET A 214 -11.03 -1.26 -11.67
C MET A 214 -10.25 -0.16 -10.94
N ALA A 215 -9.18 -0.53 -10.22
CA ALA A 215 -8.34 0.41 -9.48
C ALA A 215 -7.52 1.33 -10.41
N LEU A 216 -7.08 0.83 -11.57
CA LEU A 216 -6.22 1.57 -12.52
C LEU A 216 -6.99 2.37 -13.58
N LEU A 217 -8.28 2.07 -13.82
CA LEU A 217 -9.10 2.79 -14.80
C LEU A 217 -9.11 4.31 -14.61
N PRO A 218 -9.16 4.85 -13.37
CA PRO A 218 -9.12 6.29 -13.14
C PRO A 218 -7.72 6.90 -13.33
N LYS A 219 -6.68 6.10 -13.59
CA LYS A 219 -5.27 6.48 -13.59
C LYS A 219 -4.89 7.19 -12.29
N PRO A 220 -4.98 6.50 -11.14
CA PRO A 220 -4.65 7.09 -9.85
C PRO A 220 -3.14 7.35 -9.76
N LYS A 221 -2.74 8.28 -8.89
CA LYS A 221 -1.33 8.51 -8.56
C LYS A 221 -0.75 7.45 -7.64
N LEU A 222 -1.61 6.86 -6.81
CA LEU A 222 -1.24 5.83 -5.82
C LEU A 222 -2.27 4.71 -5.77
N ILE A 223 -1.79 3.48 -5.74
CA ILE A 223 -2.58 2.30 -5.38
C ILE A 223 -2.10 1.77 -4.03
N ILE A 224 -3.04 1.54 -3.12
CA ILE A 224 -2.80 0.81 -1.88
C ILE A 224 -3.29 -0.62 -2.10
N ALA A 225 -2.36 -1.58 -2.16
CA ALA A 225 -2.66 -3.00 -2.34
C ALA A 225 -2.44 -3.74 -1.01
N ASP A 226 -3.52 -3.99 -0.27
CA ASP A 226 -3.47 -4.66 1.04
C ASP A 226 -3.64 -6.17 0.86
N GLU A 227 -2.52 -6.89 0.96
CA GLU A 227 -2.41 -8.34 0.77
C GLU A 227 -3.16 -8.85 -0.48
N PRO A 228 -2.91 -8.30 -1.67
CA PRO A 228 -3.77 -8.49 -2.85
C PRO A 228 -3.81 -9.93 -3.39
N THR A 229 -3.06 -10.84 -2.79
CA THR A 229 -2.91 -12.22 -3.31
C THR A 229 -3.05 -13.31 -2.24
N THR A 230 -3.46 -12.97 -1.03
CA THR A 230 -3.45 -13.90 0.14
C THR A 230 -4.33 -15.15 -0.06
N ALA A 231 -5.40 -15.08 -0.86
CA ALA A 231 -6.32 -16.20 -1.10
C ALA A 231 -6.04 -16.97 -2.41
N LEU A 232 -4.87 -16.72 -3.05
CA LEU A 232 -4.51 -17.30 -4.34
C LEU A 232 -3.37 -18.31 -4.20
N ASP A 233 -3.34 -19.30 -5.10
CA ASP A 233 -2.19 -20.19 -5.22
C ASP A 233 -0.94 -19.44 -5.72
N VAL A 234 0.26 -19.99 -5.45
CA VAL A 234 1.55 -19.33 -5.71
C VAL A 234 1.71 -18.92 -7.18
N THR A 235 1.24 -19.73 -8.12
CA THR A 235 1.36 -19.45 -9.54
C THR A 235 0.48 -18.28 -9.97
N VAL A 236 -0.78 -18.29 -9.51
CA VAL A 236 -1.74 -17.21 -9.80
C VAL A 236 -1.32 -15.93 -9.10
N GLN A 237 -0.77 -16.02 -7.88
CA GLN A 237 -0.23 -14.90 -7.14
C GLN A 237 0.85 -14.14 -7.93
N ALA A 238 1.83 -14.86 -8.48
CA ALA A 238 2.88 -14.27 -9.30
C ALA A 238 2.32 -13.59 -10.56
N GLN A 239 1.34 -14.22 -11.23
CA GLN A 239 0.69 -13.65 -12.42
C GLN A 239 -0.08 -12.35 -12.10
N VAL A 240 -0.81 -12.32 -10.99
CA VAL A 240 -1.60 -11.14 -10.57
C VAL A 240 -0.68 -9.96 -10.23
N LEU A 241 0.42 -10.21 -9.51
CA LEU A 241 1.39 -9.17 -9.16
C LEU A 241 2.16 -8.67 -10.39
N ALA A 242 2.49 -9.54 -11.33
CA ALA A 242 3.11 -9.14 -12.60
C ALA A 242 2.18 -8.21 -13.41
N VAL A 243 0.88 -8.53 -13.46
CA VAL A 243 -0.13 -7.66 -14.10
C VAL A 243 -0.21 -6.31 -13.39
N LEU A 244 -0.28 -6.29 -12.05
CA LEU A 244 -0.31 -5.05 -11.29
C LEU A 244 0.92 -4.19 -11.58
N LYS A 245 2.11 -4.79 -11.58
CA LYS A 245 3.38 -4.10 -11.86
C LYS A 245 3.39 -3.51 -13.26
N ASP A 246 3.14 -4.34 -14.29
CA ASP A 246 3.17 -3.91 -15.69
C ASP A 246 2.17 -2.77 -15.98
N MET A 247 0.95 -2.88 -15.45
CA MET A 247 -0.07 -1.84 -15.62
C MET A 247 0.25 -0.56 -14.84
N ALA A 248 0.79 -0.66 -13.63
CA ALA A 248 1.18 0.50 -12.82
C ALA A 248 2.38 1.25 -13.43
N GLU A 249 3.39 0.52 -13.92
CA GLU A 249 4.53 1.10 -14.63
C GLU A 249 4.10 1.86 -15.90
N LYS A 250 3.19 1.28 -16.70
CA LYS A 250 2.65 1.92 -17.91
C LYS A 250 1.87 3.21 -17.62
N THR A 251 1.27 3.31 -16.44
CA THR A 251 0.49 4.50 -16.04
C THR A 251 1.28 5.49 -15.19
N GLY A 252 2.50 5.13 -14.75
CA GLY A 252 3.29 5.92 -13.81
C GLY A 252 2.69 5.96 -12.40
N THR A 253 1.81 5.01 -12.07
CA THR A 253 1.13 4.92 -10.79
C THR A 253 2.07 4.36 -9.73
N ALA A 254 2.18 5.00 -8.57
CA ALA A 254 2.89 4.46 -7.42
C ALA A 254 2.07 3.35 -6.74
N VAL A 255 2.72 2.37 -6.11
CA VAL A 255 2.05 1.27 -5.41
C VAL A 255 2.60 1.12 -4.00
N LEU A 256 1.71 1.19 -3.00
CA LEU A 256 1.97 0.73 -1.64
C LEU A 256 1.52 -0.73 -1.53
N LEU A 257 2.47 -1.64 -1.58
CA LEU A 257 2.21 -3.08 -1.46
C LEU A 257 2.34 -3.53 -0.01
N ILE A 258 1.26 -3.99 0.58
CA ILE A 258 1.26 -4.59 1.91
C ILE A 258 1.28 -6.10 1.76
N THR A 259 2.25 -6.74 2.39
CA THR A 259 2.40 -8.20 2.38
C THR A 259 3.18 -8.68 3.60
N HIS A 260 3.07 -9.96 3.90
CA HIS A 260 3.93 -10.65 4.86
C HIS A 260 5.01 -11.50 4.17
N ASN A 261 5.02 -11.56 2.83
CA ASN A 261 5.92 -12.41 2.06
C ASN A 261 7.11 -11.60 1.49
N MET A 262 8.30 -11.80 2.07
CA MET A 262 9.54 -11.15 1.63
C MET A 262 10.00 -11.62 0.23
N GLY A 263 9.63 -12.83 -0.22
CA GLY A 263 9.90 -13.31 -1.58
C GLY A 263 9.20 -12.44 -2.64
N ILE A 264 7.94 -12.06 -2.38
CA ILE A 264 7.20 -11.11 -3.23
C ILE A 264 7.89 -9.74 -3.25
N VAL A 265 8.30 -9.25 -2.07
CA VAL A 265 8.97 -7.95 -1.96
C VAL A 265 10.26 -7.92 -2.76
N SER A 266 11.08 -8.98 -2.66
CA SER A 266 12.35 -9.07 -3.40
C SER A 266 12.19 -8.97 -4.92
N GLN A 267 11.04 -9.43 -5.42
CA GLN A 267 10.77 -9.52 -6.86
C GLN A 267 10.11 -8.25 -7.44
N TYR A 268 9.26 -7.59 -6.64
CA TYR A 268 8.40 -6.52 -7.16
C TYR A 268 8.70 -5.13 -6.62
N ALA A 269 9.20 -5.00 -5.39
CA ALA A 269 9.36 -3.70 -4.75
C ALA A 269 10.72 -3.05 -5.03
N HIS A 270 10.75 -1.71 -5.04
CA HIS A 270 11.96 -0.90 -5.12
C HIS A 270 12.54 -0.63 -3.73
N ARG A 271 11.69 -0.23 -2.79
CA ARG A 271 12.01 -0.01 -1.38
C ARG A 271 11.05 -0.76 -0.49
N VAL A 272 11.49 -1.05 0.73
CA VAL A 272 10.70 -1.76 1.72
C VAL A 272 10.85 -1.12 3.09
N ALA A 273 9.72 -0.99 3.81
CA ALA A 273 9.68 -0.72 5.22
C ALA A 273 9.21 -1.97 5.98
N VAL A 274 10.00 -2.36 6.96
CA VAL A 274 9.70 -3.51 7.83
C VAL A 274 9.01 -2.99 9.09
N MET A 275 7.80 -3.48 9.35
CA MET A 275 6.98 -3.04 10.47
C MET A 275 6.85 -4.12 11.53
N TYR A 276 7.10 -3.76 12.79
CA TYR A 276 6.92 -4.63 13.94
C TYR A 276 6.16 -3.92 15.06
N ALA A 277 5.11 -4.56 15.57
CA ALA A 277 4.35 -4.07 16.72
C ALA A 277 3.99 -2.57 16.64
N GLY A 278 3.52 -2.10 15.48
CA GLY A 278 3.07 -0.73 15.27
C GLY A 278 4.15 0.29 14.93
N ARG A 279 5.42 -0.11 14.74
CA ARG A 279 6.53 0.80 14.35
C ARG A 279 7.27 0.27 13.13
N ILE A 280 7.79 1.17 12.31
CA ILE A 280 8.82 0.82 11.33
C ILE A 280 10.12 0.58 12.10
N VAL A 281 10.73 -0.57 11.86
CA VAL A 281 11.97 -0.97 12.51
C VAL A 281 13.16 -0.92 11.57
N GLU A 282 12.92 -1.03 10.27
CA GLU A 282 13.94 -0.94 9.21
C GLU A 282 13.31 -0.47 7.91
N GLU A 283 14.01 0.37 7.13
CA GLU A 283 13.59 0.82 5.82
C GLU A 283 14.79 1.05 4.92
N GLY A 284 14.66 0.69 3.65
CA GLY A 284 15.70 0.92 2.65
C GLY A 284 15.36 0.34 1.28
N PRO A 285 16.30 0.46 0.32
CA PRO A 285 16.22 -0.26 -0.95
C PRO A 285 16.12 -1.76 -0.69
N VAL A 286 15.26 -2.45 -1.44
CA VAL A 286 14.99 -3.89 -1.23
C VAL A 286 16.27 -4.71 -1.22
N ARG A 287 17.21 -4.42 -2.13
CA ARG A 287 18.50 -5.15 -2.21
C ARG A 287 19.32 -5.02 -0.94
N GLU A 288 19.36 -3.81 -0.33
CA GLU A 288 20.13 -3.58 0.89
C GLU A 288 19.47 -4.27 2.09
N VAL A 289 18.15 -4.13 2.24
CA VAL A 289 17.41 -4.77 3.35
C VAL A 289 17.50 -6.30 3.28
N ILE A 290 17.53 -6.89 2.07
CA ILE A 290 17.62 -8.35 1.93
C ILE A 290 19.06 -8.85 2.15
N ASN A 291 20.07 -8.18 1.55
CA ASN A 291 21.45 -8.66 1.60
C ASN A 291 22.19 -8.23 2.88
N HIS A 292 21.83 -7.08 3.44
CA HIS A 292 22.50 -6.48 4.61
C HIS A 292 21.47 -6.04 5.68
N PRO A 293 20.56 -6.94 6.16
CA PRO A 293 19.56 -6.56 7.13
C PRO A 293 20.16 -6.06 8.43
N LEU A 294 19.79 -4.86 8.85
CA LEU A 294 20.31 -4.21 10.06
C LEU A 294 19.56 -4.64 11.32
N HIS A 295 18.24 -4.71 11.25
CA HIS A 295 17.41 -5.03 12.41
C HIS A 295 17.29 -6.55 12.63
N PRO A 296 17.46 -7.06 13.87
CA PRO A 296 17.36 -8.50 14.17
C PRO A 296 16.02 -9.13 13.77
N TYR A 297 14.94 -8.38 13.80
CA TYR A 297 13.63 -8.85 13.33
C TYR A 297 13.64 -9.11 11.82
N THR A 298 14.21 -8.20 11.02
CA THR A 298 14.36 -8.39 9.57
C THR A 298 15.22 -9.60 9.24
N GLN A 299 16.33 -9.80 10.00
CA GLN A 299 17.17 -10.99 9.88
C GLN A 299 16.36 -12.27 10.14
N GLY A 300 15.50 -12.26 11.17
CA GLY A 300 14.62 -13.38 11.47
C GLY A 300 13.56 -13.64 10.39
N LEU A 301 12.95 -12.59 9.83
CA LEU A 301 12.00 -12.73 8.74
C LEU A 301 12.63 -13.33 7.48
N LEU A 302 13.83 -12.89 7.12
CA LEU A 302 14.58 -13.41 5.97
C LEU A 302 15.03 -14.84 6.19
N ALA A 303 15.47 -15.18 7.40
CA ALA A 303 15.84 -16.55 7.76
C ALA A 303 14.65 -17.52 7.81
N ALA A 304 13.42 -17.05 7.84
CA ALA A 304 12.22 -17.88 7.78
C ALA A 304 11.74 -18.17 6.33
N ILE A 305 12.39 -17.62 5.31
CA ILE A 305 12.03 -17.83 3.89
C ILE A 305 12.53 -19.22 3.47
N PRO A 306 11.64 -20.14 3.00
CA PRO A 306 12.03 -21.51 2.62
C PRO A 306 13.06 -21.56 1.48
N GLU A 307 12.97 -20.62 0.52
CA GLU A 307 13.80 -20.57 -0.68
C GLU A 307 15.27 -20.19 -0.38
N SER A 308 15.56 -19.63 0.78
CA SER A 308 16.91 -19.28 1.21
C SER A 308 17.67 -20.46 1.87
N HIS A 309 17.02 -21.61 2.06
CA HIS A 309 17.61 -22.77 2.72
C HIS A 309 17.63 -23.99 1.81
N SER A 310 18.80 -24.64 1.72
CA SER A 310 18.99 -25.92 1.02
C SER A 310 18.36 -27.12 1.77
N ASP A 311 18.08 -26.96 3.07
CA ASP A 311 17.42 -27.97 3.91
C ASP A 311 16.26 -27.35 4.71
N LEU A 312 15.05 -27.80 4.42
CA LEU A 312 13.82 -27.34 5.10
C LEU A 312 13.81 -27.67 6.60
N ARG A 313 14.66 -28.55 7.08
CA ARG A 313 14.77 -28.91 8.51
C ARG A 313 15.49 -27.83 9.34
N THR A 314 16.13 -26.87 8.69
CA THR A 314 16.89 -25.79 9.33
C THR A 314 16.19 -24.43 9.27
N LEU A 315 14.89 -24.39 8.91
CA LEU A 315 14.10 -23.17 8.90
C LEU A 315 14.12 -22.51 10.28
N ALA A 316 14.74 -21.35 10.35
CA ALA A 316 14.72 -20.53 11.55
C ALA A 316 13.33 -19.89 11.69
N SER A 317 12.71 -20.03 12.87
CA SER A 317 11.49 -19.31 13.20
C SER A 317 11.78 -18.24 14.25
N ILE A 318 11.13 -17.09 14.14
CA ILE A 318 11.17 -16.09 15.20
C ILE A 318 10.31 -16.61 16.36
N PRO A 319 10.88 -16.83 17.57
CA PRO A 319 10.14 -17.42 18.68
C PRO A 319 9.00 -16.49 19.15
N GLY A 320 7.89 -17.08 19.58
CA GLY A 320 6.72 -16.35 20.10
C GLY A 320 5.88 -15.67 19.03
N SER A 321 5.04 -14.73 19.41
CA SER A 321 4.14 -13.96 18.54
C SER A 321 4.29 -12.47 18.77
N VAL A 322 3.77 -11.64 17.84
CA VAL A 322 3.70 -10.18 18.02
C VAL A 322 2.88 -9.89 19.30
N PRO A 323 3.41 -9.06 20.23
CA PRO A 323 2.68 -8.72 21.44
C PRO A 323 1.37 -8.00 21.12
N HIS A 324 0.38 -8.15 21.98
CA HIS A 324 -0.86 -7.38 21.86
C HIS A 324 -0.57 -5.88 22.11
N PRO A 325 -1.25 -4.95 21.44
CA PRO A 325 -1.00 -3.51 21.62
C PRO A 325 -1.07 -2.98 23.07
N LYS A 326 -1.79 -3.68 23.98
CA LYS A 326 -1.80 -3.39 25.41
C LYS A 326 -0.45 -3.61 26.07
N ASP A 327 0.33 -4.54 25.53
CA ASP A 327 1.57 -5.02 26.09
C ASP A 327 2.80 -4.43 25.36
N PHE A 328 2.59 -3.46 24.47
CA PHE A 328 3.67 -2.81 23.74
C PHE A 328 4.64 -2.13 24.69
N ALA A 329 5.89 -2.53 24.64
CA ALA A 329 6.99 -1.85 25.34
C ALA A 329 7.13 -0.39 24.86
N LYS A 330 7.47 0.52 25.75
CA LYS A 330 7.74 1.93 25.40
C LYS A 330 9.02 2.07 24.56
N GLY A 331 10.06 1.30 24.89
CA GLY A 331 11.33 1.24 24.18
C GLY A 331 11.31 0.29 22.98
N CYS A 332 12.29 -0.62 22.92
CA CYS A 332 12.37 -1.63 21.85
C CYS A 332 11.26 -2.67 22.01
N ARG A 333 10.29 -2.67 21.09
CA ARG A 333 9.14 -3.61 21.13
C ARG A 333 9.50 -5.04 20.74
N PHE A 334 10.68 -5.25 20.14
CA PHE A 334 11.19 -6.55 19.76
C PHE A 334 12.10 -7.20 20.84
N ALA A 335 12.40 -6.50 21.93
CA ALA A 335 13.39 -6.91 22.93
C ALA A 335 13.18 -8.35 23.45
N ASP A 336 11.95 -8.76 23.75
CA ASP A 336 11.60 -10.07 24.30
C ASP A 336 11.83 -11.23 23.32
N ARG A 337 11.86 -10.96 22.02
CA ARG A 337 12.06 -11.95 20.94
C ARG A 337 13.44 -11.82 20.28
N CYS A 338 14.26 -10.86 20.72
CA CYS A 338 15.50 -10.48 20.07
C CYS A 338 16.68 -11.31 20.57
N CYS A 339 17.31 -12.09 19.69
CA CYS A 339 18.53 -12.85 20.03
C CYS A 339 19.70 -11.94 20.40
N LYS A 340 19.86 -10.76 19.74
CA LYS A 340 20.90 -9.78 20.06
C LYS A 340 20.66 -9.14 21.44
N CYS A 341 19.42 -8.94 21.87
CA CYS A 341 19.12 -8.49 23.22
C CYS A 341 19.44 -9.57 24.26
N ALA A 342 19.08 -10.84 23.98
CA ALA A 342 19.32 -11.95 24.90
C ALA A 342 20.82 -12.28 25.08
N GLN A 343 21.61 -12.19 24.00
CA GLN A 343 23.03 -12.56 23.95
C GLN A 343 23.99 -11.37 23.98
N GLY A 344 23.47 -10.13 23.91
CA GLY A 344 24.27 -8.92 23.87
C GLY A 344 24.91 -8.55 25.20
N SER A 345 25.72 -7.46 25.17
CA SER A 345 26.29 -6.91 26.40
C SER A 345 25.19 -6.46 27.38
N ALA A 346 25.53 -6.42 28.68
CA ALA A 346 24.60 -5.95 29.71
C ALA A 346 24.04 -4.57 29.39
N GLU A 347 24.87 -3.68 28.86
CA GLU A 347 24.49 -2.32 28.45
C GLU A 347 23.45 -2.31 27.32
N VAL A 348 23.64 -3.11 26.26
CA VAL A 348 22.68 -3.23 25.15
C VAL A 348 21.36 -3.79 25.64
N ARG A 349 21.41 -4.81 26.49
CA ARG A 349 20.22 -5.43 27.08
C ARG A 349 19.45 -4.44 27.95
N GLU A 350 20.12 -3.69 28.79
CA GLU A 350 19.51 -2.66 29.64
C GLU A 350 18.80 -1.60 28.80
N LYS A 351 19.45 -1.08 27.75
CA LYS A 351 18.86 -0.11 26.81
C LYS A 351 17.65 -0.68 26.07
N CYS A 352 17.72 -1.92 25.56
CA CYS A 352 16.59 -2.58 24.89
C CYS A 352 15.36 -2.76 25.80
N LEU A 353 15.57 -3.03 27.08
CA LEU A 353 14.51 -3.21 28.07
C LEU A 353 14.06 -1.89 28.72
N SER A 354 14.78 -0.79 28.51
CA SER A 354 14.41 0.52 29.00
C SER A 354 13.20 1.10 28.27
N ALA A 355 12.70 2.24 28.76
CA ALA A 355 11.65 2.99 28.05
C ALA A 355 12.21 3.88 26.92
N GLU A 356 13.50 3.89 26.70
CA GLU A 356 14.17 4.66 25.67
C GLU A 356 13.86 4.11 24.28
N LEU A 357 13.69 5.02 23.31
CA LEU A 357 13.48 4.62 21.91
C LEU A 357 14.82 4.23 21.29
N PRO A 358 14.85 3.13 20.51
CA PRO A 358 16.03 2.76 19.77
C PRO A 358 16.49 3.90 18.84
N PRO A 359 17.81 4.16 18.77
CA PRO A 359 18.35 5.17 17.87
C PRO A 359 18.17 4.73 16.41
N LYS A 360 18.06 5.71 15.51
CA LYS A 360 18.12 5.49 14.07
C LYS A 360 19.58 5.24 13.70
N VAL A 361 19.87 4.03 13.23
CA VAL A 361 21.16 3.67 12.63
C VAL A 361 20.96 3.70 11.12
N ALA A 362 21.75 4.49 10.41
CA ALA A 362 21.59 4.71 8.98
C ALA A 362 22.92 4.46 8.23
N ASP A 363 22.80 3.87 7.05
CA ASP A 363 23.84 3.79 6.05
C ASP A 363 23.23 4.21 4.71
N ALA A 364 23.60 5.41 4.24
CA ALA A 364 23.01 6.07 3.07
C ALA A 364 21.45 6.10 3.15
N ASP A 365 20.77 5.39 2.22
CA ASP A 365 19.30 5.33 2.12
C ASP A 365 18.69 4.15 2.88
N HIS A 366 19.50 3.39 3.63
CA HIS A 366 19.10 2.24 4.42
C HIS A 366 19.25 2.54 5.91
N PHE A 367 18.21 2.36 6.70
CA PHE A 367 18.26 2.59 8.14
C PHE A 367 17.44 1.60 8.95
N ALA A 368 17.82 1.47 10.22
CA ALA A 368 17.07 0.69 11.21
C ALA A 368 17.04 1.40 12.58
N TYR A 369 16.04 1.06 13.38
CA TYR A 369 15.91 1.53 14.76
C TYR A 369 16.33 0.40 15.72
N CYS A 370 17.60 0.37 16.11
CA CYS A 370 18.15 -0.70 16.96
C CYS A 370 19.31 -0.22 17.82
N PHE A 371 19.36 -0.64 19.09
CA PHE A 371 20.50 -0.38 19.99
C PHE A 371 21.72 -1.30 19.70
N GLY A 372 21.50 -2.45 19.09
CA GLY A 372 22.51 -3.47 18.82
C GLY A 372 22.98 -3.53 17.36
N SER A 373 22.56 -2.62 16.51
CA SER A 373 23.09 -2.47 15.14
C SER A 373 24.17 -1.40 15.14
N LYS A 374 25.31 -1.74 14.52
CA LYS A 374 26.43 -0.82 14.34
C LYS A 374 26.49 -0.40 12.87
#